data_01c803c340b8bbc784bc12534d8f55a7
#
_entry.id   01c803c340b8bbc784bc12534d8f55a7
#
_cell.length_a   1.000
_cell.length_b   1.000
_cell.length_c   1.000
_cell.angle_alpha   90.00
_cell.angle_beta   90.00
_cell.angle_gamma   90.00
#
_symmetry.space_group_name_H-M   'P 1'
#
loop_
_entity.id
_entity.type
_entity.pdbx_description
1 polymer ?
#
loop_
_entity_poly.entity_id
_entity_poly.type
_entity_poly.pdbx_seq_one_letter_code
_entity_poly.pdbx_strand_id
1 'polypeptide(L)'
;MGKKKKIREDFEAIFKTGNEQAIKEYLEEYPWLLDEVSSEMNETMLEQHQIIAAIGVMEDEFGGAVSINEIIRSLKEDLNIRKMEGDIQRILRDAENLRLIEKESNGWVLTSEGGRICDVYLNKNLEDLEL
;
A
#
# COMPACT_ATOMS: atom_id res chain seq x y z
N MET A 1 -15.81 3.59 26.98
CA MET A 1 -14.97 2.69 26.18
C MET A 1 -15.72 1.96 25.09
N GLY A 2 -16.92 1.44 25.35
CA GLY A 2 -17.69 0.74 24.33
C GLY A 2 -18.18 1.60 23.18
N LYS A 3 -18.36 2.91 23.39
CA LYS A 3 -18.90 3.82 22.37
C LYS A 3 -17.96 4.04 21.19
N LYS A 4 -16.66 4.24 21.44
CA LYS A 4 -15.68 4.45 20.35
C LYS A 4 -15.56 3.23 19.47
N LYS A 5 -15.49 2.05 20.06
CA LYS A 5 -15.39 0.80 19.31
C LYS A 5 -16.61 0.58 18.43
N LYS A 6 -17.80 0.81 18.96
CA LYS A 6 -19.05 0.66 18.21
C LYS A 6 -19.15 1.65 17.06
N ILE A 7 -18.77 2.92 17.30
CA ILE A 7 -18.75 3.95 16.27
C ILE A 7 -17.82 3.56 15.15
N ARG A 8 -16.65 3.05 15.48
CA ARG A 8 -15.68 2.60 14.48
C ARG A 8 -16.19 1.40 13.68
N GLU A 9 -16.81 0.43 14.34
CA GLU A 9 -17.41 -0.72 13.66
C GLU A 9 -18.52 -0.29 12.70
N ASP A 10 -19.38 0.62 13.14
CA ASP A 10 -20.45 1.19 12.31
C ASP A 10 -19.86 1.96 11.11
N PHE A 11 -18.79 2.72 11.33
CA PHE A 11 -18.10 3.43 10.26
C PHE A 11 -17.50 2.47 9.23
N GLU A 12 -16.86 1.39 9.67
CA GLU A 12 -16.31 0.39 8.78
C GLU A 12 -17.39 -0.26 7.90
N ALA A 13 -18.55 -0.54 8.49
CA ALA A 13 -19.69 -1.08 7.75
C ALA A 13 -20.17 -0.09 6.69
N ILE A 14 -20.28 1.19 7.03
CA ILE A 14 -20.68 2.26 6.10
C ILE A 14 -19.64 2.43 5.00
N PHE A 15 -18.37 2.39 5.34
CA PHE A 15 -17.27 2.51 4.38
C PHE A 15 -17.32 1.41 3.32
N LYS A 16 -17.64 0.18 3.73
CA LYS A 16 -17.76 -0.95 2.80
C LYS A 16 -18.91 -0.79 1.81
N THR A 17 -19.95 -0.03 2.15
CA THR A 17 -21.07 0.22 1.23
C THR A 17 -20.72 1.18 0.11
N GLY A 18 -19.64 1.97 0.28
CA GLY A 18 -19.23 2.96 -0.70
C GLY A 18 -20.10 4.20 -0.75
N ASN A 19 -20.98 4.41 0.23
CA ASN A 19 -21.85 5.58 0.30
C ASN A 19 -21.08 6.79 0.79
N GLU A 20 -20.57 7.60 -0.12
CA GLU A 20 -19.75 8.78 0.19
C GLU A 20 -20.47 9.79 1.07
N GLN A 21 -21.78 9.99 0.88
CA GLN A 21 -22.56 10.92 1.68
C GLN A 21 -22.60 10.49 3.14
N ALA A 22 -22.88 9.21 3.40
CA ALA A 22 -22.93 8.66 4.75
C ALA A 22 -21.55 8.70 5.42
N ILE A 23 -20.49 8.39 4.67
CA ILE A 23 -19.11 8.45 5.17
C ILE A 23 -18.78 9.88 5.61
N LYS A 24 -19.10 10.85 4.76
CA LYS A 24 -18.84 12.26 5.04
C LYS A 24 -19.59 12.74 6.29
N GLU A 25 -20.86 12.42 6.41
CA GLU A 25 -21.68 12.79 7.57
C GLU A 25 -21.11 12.19 8.85
N TYR A 26 -20.68 10.93 8.79
CA TYR A 26 -20.12 10.23 9.95
C TYR A 26 -18.79 10.86 10.39
N LEU A 27 -17.94 11.24 9.45
CA LEU A 27 -16.67 11.91 9.75
C LEU A 27 -16.88 13.32 10.30
N GLU A 28 -17.92 14.01 9.87
CA GLU A 28 -18.27 15.33 10.41
C GLU A 28 -18.76 15.23 11.84
N GLU A 29 -19.53 14.20 12.15
CA GLU A 29 -20.05 13.96 13.50
C GLU A 29 -18.96 13.47 14.46
N TYR A 30 -18.02 12.67 13.96
CA TYR A 30 -16.94 12.09 14.75
C TYR A 30 -15.57 12.41 14.13
N PRO A 31 -15.07 13.67 14.29
CA PRO A 31 -13.81 14.08 13.65
C PRO A 31 -12.60 13.23 14.02
N TRP A 32 -12.59 12.64 15.23
CA TRP A 32 -11.48 11.78 15.68
C TRP A 32 -11.34 10.51 14.83
N LEU A 33 -12.42 10.08 14.16
CA LEU A 33 -12.36 8.91 13.26
C LEU A 33 -11.40 9.13 12.11
N LEU A 34 -11.35 10.36 11.58
CA LEU A 34 -10.47 10.68 10.46
C LEU A 34 -9.01 10.45 10.83
N ASP A 35 -8.60 10.86 12.05
CA ASP A 35 -7.24 10.67 12.51
C ASP A 35 -6.87 9.18 12.63
N GLU A 36 -7.76 8.37 13.22
CA GLU A 36 -7.51 6.93 13.37
C GLU A 36 -7.48 6.21 12.03
N VAL A 37 -8.45 6.49 11.16
CA VAL A 37 -8.56 5.86 9.84
C VAL A 37 -7.40 6.30 8.96
N SER A 38 -7.02 7.57 8.98
CA SER A 38 -5.88 8.09 8.21
C SER A 38 -4.57 7.45 8.64
N SER A 39 -4.37 7.23 9.94
CA SER A 39 -3.18 6.58 10.46
C SER A 39 -3.06 5.15 9.94
N GLU A 40 -4.15 4.36 9.98
CA GLU A 40 -4.17 2.99 9.48
C GLU A 40 -3.99 2.92 7.97
N MET A 41 -4.65 3.82 7.23
CA MET A 41 -4.52 3.90 5.77
C MET A 41 -3.10 4.26 5.38
N ASN A 42 -2.43 5.15 6.14
CA ASN A 42 -1.06 5.53 5.86
C ASN A 42 -0.10 4.35 6.03
N GLU A 43 -0.28 3.52 7.04
CA GLU A 43 0.53 2.31 7.24
C GLU A 43 0.33 1.32 6.09
N THR A 44 -0.92 1.05 5.71
CA THR A 44 -1.26 0.15 4.62
C THR A 44 -0.70 0.67 3.30
N MET A 45 -0.87 1.96 3.03
CA MET A 45 -0.34 2.60 1.84
C MET A 45 1.18 2.54 1.81
N LEU A 46 1.83 2.78 2.94
CA LEU A 46 3.29 2.70 3.03
C LEU A 46 3.79 1.31 2.67
N GLU A 47 3.17 0.27 3.21
CA GLU A 47 3.52 -1.12 2.88
C GLU A 47 3.37 -1.41 1.40
N GLN A 48 2.27 -0.96 0.78
CA GLN A 48 2.04 -1.12 -0.65
C GLN A 48 3.11 -0.38 -1.46
N HIS A 49 3.43 0.86 -1.07
CA HIS A 49 4.44 1.66 -1.77
C HIS A 49 5.83 1.04 -1.68
N GLN A 50 6.17 0.45 -0.55
CA GLN A 50 7.43 -0.25 -0.37
C GLN A 50 7.55 -1.44 -1.33
N ILE A 51 6.51 -2.23 -1.44
CA ILE A 51 6.51 -3.39 -2.35
C ILE A 51 6.52 -2.94 -3.80
N ILE A 52 5.76 -1.90 -4.15
CA ILE A 52 5.76 -1.32 -5.49
C ILE A 52 7.15 -0.81 -5.85
N ALA A 53 7.83 -0.14 -4.91
CA ALA A 53 9.20 0.34 -5.14
C ALA A 53 10.18 -0.82 -5.35
N ALA A 54 10.04 -1.90 -4.57
CA ALA A 54 10.87 -3.09 -4.73
C ALA A 54 10.67 -3.71 -6.11
N ILE A 55 9.43 -3.82 -6.57
CA ILE A 55 9.14 -4.34 -7.91
C ILE A 55 9.76 -3.43 -8.98
N GLY A 56 9.61 -2.11 -8.84
CA GLY A 56 10.15 -1.15 -9.79
C GLY A 56 11.67 -1.24 -9.91
N VAL A 57 12.37 -1.32 -8.80
CA VAL A 57 13.83 -1.46 -8.78
C VAL A 57 14.27 -2.74 -9.48
N MET A 58 13.62 -3.86 -9.15
CA MET A 58 13.99 -5.16 -9.75
C MET A 58 13.57 -5.26 -11.21
N GLU A 59 12.44 -4.66 -11.58
CA GLU A 59 11.99 -4.61 -12.98
C GLU A 59 13.00 -3.86 -13.85
N ASP A 60 13.51 -2.73 -13.37
CA ASP A 60 14.56 -1.98 -14.06
C ASP A 60 15.85 -2.79 -14.20
N GLU A 61 16.20 -3.51 -13.14
CA GLU A 61 17.44 -4.30 -13.12
C GLU A 61 17.37 -5.51 -14.06
N PHE A 62 16.23 -6.22 -14.07
CA PHE A 62 16.06 -7.45 -14.88
C PHE A 62 15.38 -7.21 -16.22
N GLY A 63 14.69 -6.09 -16.38
CA GLY A 63 13.98 -5.77 -17.61
C GLY A 63 12.72 -6.61 -17.84
N GLY A 64 12.09 -7.12 -16.79
CA GLY A 64 10.90 -7.96 -16.90
C GLY A 64 10.23 -8.24 -15.58
N ALA A 65 9.30 -9.20 -15.60
CA ALA A 65 8.51 -9.55 -14.42
C ALA A 65 9.37 -9.99 -13.24
N VAL A 66 8.96 -9.60 -12.04
CA VAL A 66 9.70 -9.81 -10.79
C VAL A 66 9.01 -10.88 -9.96
N SER A 67 9.74 -11.94 -9.59
CA SER A 67 9.20 -13.01 -8.76
C SER A 67 9.08 -12.57 -7.30
N ILE A 68 8.29 -13.30 -6.51
CA ILE A 68 8.12 -13.01 -5.09
C ILE A 68 9.46 -13.10 -4.34
N ASN A 69 10.32 -14.04 -4.70
CA ASN A 69 11.65 -14.18 -4.08
C ASN A 69 12.52 -12.97 -4.34
N GLU A 70 12.45 -12.42 -5.55
CA GLU A 70 13.17 -11.19 -5.91
C GLU A 70 12.61 -9.98 -5.19
N ILE A 71 11.29 -9.92 -4.98
CA ILE A 71 10.66 -8.86 -4.20
C ILE A 71 11.17 -8.89 -2.76
N ILE A 72 11.17 -10.07 -2.14
CA ILE A 72 11.66 -10.26 -0.76
C ILE A 72 13.11 -9.80 -0.66
N ARG A 73 13.93 -10.21 -1.62
CA ARG A 73 15.35 -9.86 -1.68
C ARG A 73 15.56 -8.36 -1.81
N SER A 74 14.81 -7.70 -2.71
CA SER A 74 14.90 -6.26 -2.91
C SER A 74 14.48 -5.48 -1.67
N LEU A 75 13.40 -5.90 -1.02
CA LEU A 75 12.97 -5.27 0.23
C LEU A 75 14.08 -5.33 1.28
N LYS A 76 14.72 -6.47 1.41
CA LYS A 76 15.78 -6.67 2.39
C LYS A 76 17.06 -5.91 2.04
N GLU A 77 17.53 -6.04 0.80
CA GLU A 77 18.82 -5.50 0.38
C GLU A 77 18.78 -4.02 0.00
N ASP A 78 17.74 -3.60 -0.71
CA ASP A 78 17.65 -2.24 -1.23
C ASP A 78 16.94 -1.29 -0.28
N LEU A 79 15.90 -1.77 0.41
CA LEU A 79 15.05 -0.95 1.28
C LEU A 79 15.23 -1.25 2.77
N ASN A 80 16.01 -2.27 3.11
CA ASN A 80 16.25 -2.71 4.48
C ASN A 80 14.95 -3.03 5.24
N ILE A 81 14.01 -3.68 4.54
CA ILE A 81 12.71 -4.06 5.07
C ILE A 81 12.60 -5.57 5.10
N ARG A 82 12.24 -6.14 6.25
CA ARG A 82 12.02 -7.57 6.41
C ARG A 82 10.54 -7.82 6.61
N LYS A 83 9.94 -8.58 5.68
CA LYS A 83 8.55 -8.98 5.76
C LYS A 83 8.44 -10.47 5.48
N MET A 84 7.44 -11.10 6.10
CA MET A 84 7.15 -12.52 5.85
C MET A 84 6.46 -12.67 4.48
N GLU A 85 6.69 -13.81 3.84
CA GLU A 85 6.14 -14.11 2.52
C GLU A 85 4.62 -13.99 2.49
N GLY A 86 3.93 -14.46 3.54
CA GLY A 86 2.47 -14.35 3.63
C GLY A 86 1.97 -12.90 3.60
N ASP A 87 2.67 -12.01 4.29
CA ASP A 87 2.34 -10.57 4.30
C ASP A 87 2.56 -9.97 2.92
N ILE A 88 3.65 -10.32 2.26
CA ILE A 88 3.97 -9.84 0.92
C ILE A 88 2.91 -10.31 -0.08
N GLN A 89 2.50 -11.57 -0.01
CA GLN A 89 1.46 -12.11 -0.87
C GLN A 89 0.13 -11.36 -0.71
N ARG A 90 -0.24 -11.04 0.54
CA ARG A 90 -1.45 -10.28 0.83
C ARG A 90 -1.38 -8.87 0.22
N ILE A 91 -0.25 -8.19 0.40
CA ILE A 91 -0.06 -6.84 -0.14
C ILE A 91 -0.04 -6.86 -1.66
N LEU A 92 0.58 -7.87 -2.28
CA LEU A 92 0.57 -8.03 -3.74
C LEU A 92 -0.85 -8.22 -4.27
N ARG A 93 -1.67 -8.99 -3.57
CA ARG A 93 -3.07 -9.20 -3.96
C ARG A 93 -3.85 -7.90 -3.91
N ASP A 94 -3.66 -7.11 -2.84
CA ASP A 94 -4.33 -5.83 -2.68
C ASP A 94 -3.88 -4.83 -3.76
N ALA A 95 -2.59 -4.79 -4.06
CA ALA A 95 -2.04 -3.92 -5.11
C ALA A 95 -2.56 -4.33 -6.51
N GLU A 96 -2.70 -5.64 -6.76
CA GLU A 96 -3.28 -6.13 -8.01
C GLU A 96 -4.74 -5.72 -8.14
N ASN A 97 -5.51 -5.82 -7.06
CA ASN A 97 -6.91 -5.40 -7.04
C ASN A 97 -7.07 -3.90 -7.32
N LEU A 98 -6.10 -3.10 -6.87
CA LEU A 98 -6.07 -1.66 -7.14
C LEU A 98 -5.47 -1.31 -8.51
N ARG A 99 -5.07 -2.31 -9.28
CA ARG A 99 -4.45 -2.16 -10.61
C ARG A 99 -3.14 -1.37 -10.58
N LEU A 100 -2.39 -1.52 -9.51
CA LEU A 100 -1.06 -0.93 -9.38
C LEU A 100 0.02 -1.85 -9.93
N ILE A 101 -0.25 -3.15 -9.92
CA ILE A 101 0.61 -4.19 -10.47
C ILE A 101 -0.23 -5.17 -11.29
N GLU A 102 0.43 -5.88 -12.20
CA GLU A 102 -0.19 -6.95 -12.99
C GLU A 102 0.66 -8.21 -12.88
N LYS A 103 -0.02 -9.35 -12.81
CA LYS A 103 0.66 -10.64 -12.76
C LYS A 103 0.99 -11.10 -14.18
N GLU A 104 2.25 -11.44 -14.40
CA GLU A 104 2.70 -12.14 -15.62
C GLU A 104 3.15 -13.54 -15.26
N SER A 105 3.41 -14.38 -16.28
CA SER A 105 3.67 -15.81 -16.09
C SER A 105 4.69 -16.12 -14.99
N ASN A 106 5.71 -15.32 -14.84
CA ASN A 106 6.82 -15.58 -13.93
C ASN A 106 6.93 -14.60 -12.75
N GLY A 107 5.99 -13.66 -12.62
CA GLY A 107 6.07 -12.67 -11.55
C GLY A 107 5.13 -11.50 -11.74
N TRP A 108 5.57 -10.33 -11.31
CA TRP A 108 4.76 -9.12 -11.24
C TRP A 108 5.43 -7.98 -12.00
N VAL A 109 4.63 -7.14 -12.65
CA VAL A 109 5.09 -5.91 -13.30
C VAL A 109 4.26 -4.74 -12.81
N LEU A 110 4.83 -3.53 -12.84
CA LEU A 110 4.11 -2.32 -12.48
C LEU A 110 3.21 -1.89 -13.64
N THR A 111 2.01 -1.42 -13.30
CA THR A 111 1.17 -0.67 -14.25
C THR A 111 1.69 0.77 -14.33
N SER A 112 1.10 1.60 -15.20
CA SER A 112 1.44 3.03 -15.27
C SER A 112 1.22 3.73 -13.93
N GLU A 113 0.13 3.40 -13.24
CA GLU A 113 -0.16 3.95 -11.91
C GLU A 113 0.86 3.49 -10.87
N GLY A 114 1.21 2.19 -10.90
CA GLY A 114 2.24 1.65 -10.01
C GLY A 114 3.60 2.28 -10.24
N GLY A 115 3.97 2.51 -11.50
CA GLY A 115 5.21 3.18 -11.85
C GLY A 115 5.29 4.60 -11.30
N ARG A 116 4.18 5.33 -11.35
CA ARG A 116 4.09 6.69 -10.81
C ARG A 116 4.29 6.68 -9.29
N ILE A 117 3.65 5.75 -8.59
CA ILE A 117 3.81 5.59 -7.14
C ILE A 117 5.25 5.24 -6.78
N CYS A 118 5.86 4.35 -7.54
CA CYS A 118 7.26 3.96 -7.36
C CYS A 118 8.19 5.18 -7.45
N ASP A 119 8.02 5.99 -8.50
CA ASP A 119 8.84 7.19 -8.71
C ASP A 119 8.69 8.20 -7.57
N VAL A 120 7.47 8.44 -7.13
CA VAL A 120 7.20 9.36 -6.01
C VAL A 120 7.83 8.85 -4.73
N TYR A 121 7.68 7.57 -4.44
CA TYR A 121 8.26 6.96 -3.24
C TYR A 121 9.78 7.05 -3.22
N LEU A 122 10.42 6.69 -4.33
CA LEU A 122 11.89 6.71 -4.42
C LEU A 122 12.43 8.15 -4.35
N ASN A 123 11.78 9.09 -5.01
CA ASN A 123 12.17 10.50 -4.96
C ASN A 123 12.05 11.08 -3.56
N LYS A 124 10.98 10.75 -2.85
CA LYS A 124 10.76 11.21 -1.48
C LYS A 124 11.84 10.69 -0.54
N ASN A 125 12.20 9.40 -0.67
CA ASN A 125 13.25 8.81 0.14
C ASN A 125 14.62 9.42 -0.14
N LEU A 126 14.90 9.75 -1.41
CA LEU A 126 16.15 10.41 -1.79
C LEU A 126 16.22 11.83 -1.19
N GLU A 127 15.12 12.56 -1.19
CA GLU A 127 15.06 13.88 -0.58
C GLU A 127 15.32 13.80 0.94
N ASP A 128 14.73 12.80 1.60
CA ASP A 128 14.93 12.58 3.02
C ASP A 128 16.40 12.23 3.35
N LEU A 129 17.08 11.53 2.44
CA LEU A 129 18.49 11.16 2.60
C LEU A 129 19.44 12.35 2.39
N GLU A 130 19.06 13.34 1.61
CA GLU A 130 19.85 14.54 1.36
C GLU A 130 19.81 15.55 2.52
N LEU A 131 18.86 15.39 3.40
CA LEU A 131 18.70 16.25 4.57
C LEU A 131 19.50 15.72 5.76
#